data_56fe45a2436e939ca3cd25fec942ad67
#
_entry.id   56fe45a2436e939ca3cd25fec942ad67
#
_cell.length_a   1.000
_cell.length_b   1.000
_cell.length_c   1.000
_cell.angle_alpha   90.00
_cell.angle_beta   90.00
_cell.angle_gamma   90.00
#
_symmetry.space_group_name_H-M   'P 1'
#
loop_
_entity.id
_entity.type
_entity.pdbx_description
1 polymer ?
#
loop_
_entity_poly.entity_id
_entity_poly.type
_entity_poly.pdbx_seq_one_letter_code
_entity_poly.pdbx_strand_id
1 'polypeptide(L)'
;MAFLEVSGITKRFGGLVAVDDVSFHVEKGEIVSIIGPNGAGKTTVFNMLTGAYQEYDGKVIFEGKSINNKSPQDIVEAGISRTFQNIRLFGNLRVIENVLIGTHIHTKYGFFDSLFRTPRFKREEAELVVKAVKILESIGLGDYVDSYAQSMPYGAQRKLEIARAIATDAKIILLDEPAAGMNPQESEELMEFVRSLRDKGYTILLIEHDMKVVMNISDRIYVLDHGKKIAEGVSHEIANNEKVIEAYLGGGAKKDAEN
;
A
#
# COMPACT_ATOMS: atom_id res chain seq x y z
N MET A 1 19.90 4.73 8.92
CA MET A 1 19.64 4.25 7.54
C MET A 1 18.14 4.24 7.37
N ALA A 2 17.66 4.82 6.29
CA ALA A 2 16.22 4.82 5.99
C ALA A 2 15.68 3.38 5.91
N PHE A 3 14.41 3.18 6.24
CA PHE A 3 13.76 1.87 6.21
C PHE A 3 13.48 1.42 4.77
N LEU A 4 13.02 2.37 3.93
CA LEU A 4 12.96 2.23 2.48
C LEU A 4 13.68 3.44 1.86
N GLU A 5 14.64 3.19 0.97
CA GLU A 5 15.37 4.21 0.24
C GLU A 5 15.20 4.01 -1.26
N VAL A 6 14.78 5.05 -1.95
CA VAL A 6 14.57 5.09 -3.39
C VAL A 6 15.47 6.17 -3.97
N SER A 7 16.35 5.80 -4.90
CA SER A 7 17.40 6.67 -5.43
C SER A 7 17.39 6.65 -6.96
N GLY A 8 17.03 7.79 -7.56
CA GLY A 8 17.13 8.03 -9.00
C GLY A 8 16.31 7.08 -9.87
N ILE A 9 15.15 6.62 -9.40
CA ILE A 9 14.35 5.68 -10.19
C ILE A 9 13.78 6.34 -11.44
N THR A 10 13.94 5.67 -12.58
CA THR A 10 13.44 6.13 -13.89
C THR A 10 12.77 4.98 -14.60
N LYS A 11 11.54 5.19 -15.08
CA LYS A 11 10.78 4.21 -15.88
C LYS A 11 10.29 4.82 -17.17
N ARG A 12 10.63 4.13 -18.27
CA ARG A 12 10.22 4.49 -19.63
C ARG A 12 9.29 3.43 -20.21
N PHE A 13 8.30 3.88 -20.96
CA PHE A 13 7.41 3.04 -21.77
C PHE A 13 7.50 3.53 -23.23
N GLY A 14 8.32 2.87 -24.05
CA GLY A 14 8.65 3.37 -25.39
C GLY A 14 9.25 4.79 -25.30
N GLY A 15 8.62 5.76 -25.95
CA GLY A 15 9.04 7.16 -25.93
C GLY A 15 8.57 7.99 -24.69
N LEU A 16 7.69 7.42 -23.86
CA LEU A 16 7.15 8.12 -22.69
C LEU A 16 8.02 7.85 -21.46
N VAL A 17 8.48 8.90 -20.79
CA VAL A 17 9.12 8.81 -19.46
C VAL A 17 8.03 9.00 -18.41
N ALA A 18 7.61 7.92 -17.76
CA ALA A 18 6.54 7.95 -16.76
C ALA A 18 7.03 8.30 -15.36
N VAL A 19 8.29 7.99 -15.05
CA VAL A 19 9.01 8.38 -13.82
C VAL A 19 10.43 8.76 -14.24
N ASP A 20 10.93 9.91 -13.81
CA ASP A 20 12.19 10.50 -14.22
C ASP A 20 13.00 10.99 -13.02
N ASP A 21 14.05 10.26 -12.67
CA ASP A 21 15.00 10.55 -11.60
C ASP A 21 14.35 10.83 -10.22
N VAL A 22 13.38 10.01 -9.83
CA VAL A 22 12.67 10.18 -8.57
C VAL A 22 13.45 9.54 -7.43
N SER A 23 13.68 10.34 -6.37
CA SER A 23 14.36 9.91 -5.14
C SER A 23 13.55 10.32 -3.92
N PHE A 24 13.37 9.38 -2.98
CA PHE A 24 12.70 9.61 -1.69
C PHE A 24 13.07 8.52 -0.69
N HIS A 25 12.69 8.71 0.57
CA HIS A 25 12.91 7.71 1.61
C HIS A 25 11.72 7.63 2.56
N VAL A 26 11.62 6.52 3.28
CA VAL A 26 10.61 6.29 4.32
C VAL A 26 11.34 5.77 5.56
N GLU A 27 11.07 6.36 6.72
CA GLU A 27 11.57 5.88 8.00
C GLU A 27 10.62 4.81 8.58
N LYS A 28 11.15 3.99 9.48
CA LYS A 28 10.34 2.95 10.13
C LYS A 28 9.26 3.57 11.02
N GLY A 29 8.02 3.11 10.87
CA GLY A 29 6.88 3.61 11.64
C GLY A 29 6.36 4.97 11.18
N GLU A 30 6.75 5.43 9.99
CA GLU A 30 6.30 6.69 9.37
C GLU A 30 5.10 6.44 8.45
N ILE A 31 4.18 7.39 8.36
CA ILE A 31 3.18 7.48 7.31
C ILE A 31 3.66 8.50 6.28
N VAL A 32 4.08 8.00 5.13
CA VAL A 32 4.53 8.84 4.01
C VAL A 32 3.49 8.82 2.90
N SER A 33 3.15 10.00 2.37
CA SER A 33 2.28 10.10 1.21
C SER A 33 3.03 10.51 -0.06
N ILE A 34 2.66 9.89 -1.17
CA ILE A 34 3.04 10.32 -2.52
C ILE A 34 1.80 10.88 -3.20
N ILE A 35 1.80 12.18 -3.51
CA ILE A 35 0.68 12.88 -4.13
C ILE A 35 1.07 13.48 -5.48
N GLY A 36 0.10 14.00 -6.19
CA GLY A 36 0.29 14.68 -7.48
C GLY A 36 -0.92 14.53 -8.39
N PRO A 37 -0.99 15.27 -9.49
CA PRO A 37 -2.07 15.18 -10.47
C PRO A 37 -2.21 13.78 -11.09
N ASN A 38 -3.31 13.55 -11.81
CA ASN A 38 -3.48 12.33 -12.60
C ASN A 38 -2.38 12.25 -13.68
N GLY A 39 -1.76 11.08 -13.82
CA GLY A 39 -0.63 10.92 -14.74
C GLY A 39 0.73 11.37 -14.21
N ALA A 40 0.84 11.84 -12.97
CA ALA A 40 2.11 12.28 -12.36
C ALA A 40 3.14 11.14 -12.12
N GLY A 41 2.75 9.86 -12.31
CA GLY A 41 3.67 8.72 -12.16
C GLY A 41 3.52 7.94 -10.85
N LYS A 42 2.61 8.33 -9.94
CA LYS A 42 2.41 7.71 -8.61
C LYS A 42 2.25 6.20 -8.65
N THR A 43 1.28 5.71 -9.42
CA THR A 43 1.01 4.27 -9.58
C THR A 43 2.19 3.54 -10.25
N THR A 44 2.94 4.23 -11.13
CA THR A 44 4.17 3.68 -11.74
C THR A 44 5.22 3.44 -10.67
N VAL A 45 5.43 4.40 -9.75
CA VAL A 45 6.34 4.23 -8.60
C VAL A 45 5.91 3.02 -7.76
N PHE A 46 4.64 2.89 -7.40
CA PHE A 46 4.15 1.72 -6.65
C PHE A 46 4.39 0.40 -7.39
N ASN A 47 4.17 0.38 -8.71
CA ASN A 47 4.42 -0.82 -9.52
C ASN A 47 5.91 -1.20 -9.56
N MET A 48 6.82 -0.21 -9.51
CA MET A 48 8.26 -0.46 -9.39
C MET A 48 8.61 -1.04 -8.02
N LEU A 49 8.09 -0.45 -6.94
CA LEU A 49 8.33 -0.91 -5.56
C LEU A 49 7.77 -2.30 -5.27
N THR A 50 6.74 -2.72 -5.98
CA THR A 50 6.07 -4.02 -5.79
C THR A 50 6.51 -5.10 -6.78
N GLY A 51 7.53 -4.82 -7.62
CA GLY A 51 8.06 -5.78 -8.58
C GLY A 51 7.14 -6.04 -9.78
N ALA A 52 6.03 -5.31 -9.91
CA ALA A 52 5.18 -5.38 -11.10
C ALA A 52 5.90 -4.83 -12.34
N TYR A 53 6.79 -3.84 -12.14
CA TYR A 53 7.74 -3.37 -13.14
C TYR A 53 9.16 -3.64 -12.63
N GLN A 54 9.85 -4.60 -13.26
CA GLN A 54 11.19 -5.01 -12.86
C GLN A 54 12.29 -4.21 -13.56
N GLU A 55 12.06 -3.80 -14.81
CA GLU A 55 13.03 -3.07 -15.62
C GLU A 55 12.86 -1.56 -15.43
N TYR A 56 13.77 -0.95 -14.68
CA TYR A 56 13.88 0.49 -14.48
C TYR A 56 15.29 0.87 -14.03
N ASP A 57 15.69 2.11 -14.28
CA ASP A 57 16.94 2.66 -13.81
C ASP A 57 16.82 3.12 -12.33
N GLY A 58 17.96 3.29 -11.67
CA GLY A 58 18.02 3.71 -10.27
C GLY A 58 18.08 2.54 -9.30
N LYS A 59 17.89 2.83 -8.01
CA LYS A 59 18.09 1.85 -6.94
C LYS A 59 16.98 1.96 -5.90
N VAL A 60 16.51 0.80 -5.44
CA VAL A 60 15.58 0.68 -4.31
C VAL A 60 16.18 -0.25 -3.27
N ILE A 61 16.32 0.25 -2.04
CA ILE A 61 16.85 -0.48 -0.89
C ILE A 61 15.77 -0.55 0.18
N PHE A 62 15.46 -1.74 0.63
CA PHE A 62 14.56 -2.00 1.75
C PHE A 62 15.30 -2.76 2.85
N GLU A 63 15.30 -2.23 4.08
CA GLU A 63 16.07 -2.79 5.22
C GLU A 63 17.54 -3.09 4.87
N GLY A 64 18.18 -2.21 4.12
CA GLY A 64 19.59 -2.35 3.71
C GLY A 64 19.82 -3.35 2.56
N LYS A 65 18.79 -3.96 1.99
CA LYS A 65 18.89 -4.92 0.88
C LYS A 65 18.26 -4.34 -0.38
N SER A 66 18.93 -4.53 -1.53
CA SER A 66 18.34 -4.15 -2.81
C SER A 66 17.15 -5.04 -3.15
N ILE A 67 16.07 -4.39 -3.61
CA ILE A 67 14.86 -5.05 -4.11
C ILE A 67 14.67 -4.87 -5.60
N ASN A 68 15.64 -4.29 -6.31
CA ASN A 68 15.60 -4.18 -7.77
C ASN A 68 15.48 -5.55 -8.43
N ASN A 69 14.70 -5.63 -9.51
CA ASN A 69 14.51 -6.84 -10.31
C ASN A 69 13.96 -8.06 -9.54
N LYS A 70 13.37 -7.82 -8.36
CA LYS A 70 12.70 -8.85 -7.59
C LYS A 70 11.31 -9.11 -8.14
N SER A 71 10.87 -10.37 -8.06
CA SER A 71 9.49 -10.73 -8.37
C SER A 71 8.52 -10.17 -7.33
N PRO A 72 7.22 -9.99 -7.63
CA PRO A 72 6.23 -9.59 -6.64
C PRO A 72 6.21 -10.51 -5.41
N GLN A 73 6.43 -11.80 -5.59
CA GLN A 73 6.52 -12.75 -4.49
C GLN A 73 7.72 -12.45 -3.59
N ASP A 74 8.93 -12.26 -4.16
CA ASP A 74 10.13 -11.91 -3.38
C ASP A 74 9.95 -10.59 -2.60
N ILE A 75 9.22 -9.63 -3.18
CA ILE A 75 8.92 -8.34 -2.54
C ILE A 75 8.00 -8.54 -1.33
N VAL A 76 6.96 -9.36 -1.46
CA VAL A 76 6.08 -9.68 -0.32
C VAL A 76 6.84 -10.46 0.75
N GLU A 77 7.67 -11.43 0.38
CA GLU A 77 8.54 -12.18 1.31
C GLU A 77 9.55 -11.28 2.03
N ALA A 78 10.00 -10.19 1.38
CA ALA A 78 10.86 -9.20 2.02
C ALA A 78 10.10 -8.34 3.06
N GLY A 79 8.77 -8.30 3.02
CA GLY A 79 7.92 -7.56 3.94
C GLY A 79 7.29 -6.30 3.36
N ILE A 80 7.15 -6.19 2.04
CA ILE A 80 6.43 -5.10 1.35
C ILE A 80 5.13 -5.66 0.79
N SER A 81 3.99 -5.19 1.27
CA SER A 81 2.67 -5.57 0.75
C SER A 81 1.89 -4.35 0.28
N ARG A 82 1.02 -4.55 -0.73
CA ARG A 82 0.20 -3.49 -1.33
C ARG A 82 -1.25 -3.88 -1.34
N THR A 83 -2.12 -2.91 -1.05
CA THR A 83 -3.54 -2.94 -1.42
C THR A 83 -3.72 -2.32 -2.80
N PHE A 84 -4.87 -2.56 -3.42
CA PHE A 84 -5.17 -2.01 -4.75
C PHE A 84 -6.28 -0.96 -4.65
N GLN A 85 -6.32 -0.02 -5.59
CA GLN A 85 -7.37 1.00 -5.68
C GLN A 85 -8.77 0.38 -5.68
N ASN A 86 -8.99 -0.64 -6.52
CA ASN A 86 -10.23 -1.42 -6.48
C ASN A 86 -10.08 -2.59 -5.49
N ILE A 87 -11.05 -2.76 -4.62
CA ILE A 87 -11.07 -3.87 -3.65
C ILE A 87 -10.94 -5.22 -4.38
N ARG A 88 -9.90 -5.97 -4.03
CA ARG A 88 -9.61 -7.30 -4.59
C ARG A 88 -9.77 -8.39 -3.54
N LEU A 89 -10.96 -8.46 -2.95
CA LEU A 89 -11.32 -9.53 -2.04
C LEU A 89 -11.92 -10.72 -2.80
N PHE A 90 -11.76 -11.90 -2.23
CA PHE A 90 -12.49 -13.09 -2.65
C PHE A 90 -13.88 -13.03 -2.01
N GLY A 91 -14.83 -12.38 -2.69
CA GLY A 91 -16.16 -12.06 -2.14
C GLY A 91 -16.95 -13.26 -1.67
N ASN A 92 -16.80 -14.40 -2.36
CA ASN A 92 -17.47 -15.67 -2.03
C ASN A 92 -16.75 -16.48 -0.94
N LEU A 93 -15.60 -16.01 -0.43
CA LEU A 93 -14.92 -16.58 0.71
C LEU A 93 -15.28 -15.83 1.98
N ARG A 94 -15.14 -16.50 3.12
CA ARG A 94 -15.30 -15.88 4.43
C ARG A 94 -14.19 -14.88 4.70
N VAL A 95 -14.43 -14.00 5.65
CA VAL A 95 -13.46 -12.99 6.10
C VAL A 95 -12.16 -13.64 6.55
N ILE A 96 -12.26 -14.67 7.40
CA ILE A 96 -11.08 -15.43 7.86
C ILE A 96 -10.31 -16.08 6.71
N GLU A 97 -11.01 -16.63 5.71
CA GLU A 97 -10.38 -17.28 4.56
C GLU A 97 -9.59 -16.29 3.70
N ASN A 98 -10.10 -15.05 3.55
CA ASN A 98 -9.36 -13.97 2.90
C ASN A 98 -8.04 -13.64 3.61
N VAL A 99 -8.04 -13.62 4.95
CA VAL A 99 -6.83 -13.37 5.74
C VAL A 99 -5.88 -14.56 5.66
N LEU A 100 -6.40 -15.80 5.73
CA LEU A 100 -5.61 -17.03 5.61
C LEU A 100 -4.81 -17.09 4.31
N ILE A 101 -5.36 -16.60 3.19
CA ILE A 101 -4.61 -16.51 1.93
C ILE A 101 -3.31 -15.72 2.10
N GLY A 102 -3.35 -14.61 2.86
CA GLY A 102 -2.14 -13.81 3.16
C GLY A 102 -1.13 -14.55 4.02
N THR A 103 -1.56 -15.44 4.92
CA THR A 103 -0.64 -16.19 5.80
C THR A 103 0.11 -17.31 5.09
N HIS A 104 -0.39 -17.81 3.96
CA HIS A 104 0.20 -18.95 3.25
C HIS A 104 1.60 -18.69 2.67
N ILE A 105 2.02 -17.45 2.52
CA ILE A 105 3.35 -17.12 1.99
C ILE A 105 4.50 -17.67 2.85
N HIS A 106 4.23 -17.90 4.13
CA HIS A 106 5.22 -18.38 5.11
C HIS A 106 5.02 -19.83 5.53
N THR A 107 4.14 -20.59 4.86
CA THR A 107 3.93 -22.00 5.16
C THR A 107 5.19 -22.83 4.91
N LYS A 108 5.46 -23.75 5.83
CA LYS A 108 6.67 -24.60 5.80
C LYS A 108 6.37 -26.06 5.48
N TYR A 109 5.10 -26.45 5.44
CA TYR A 109 4.71 -27.79 5.03
C TYR A 109 4.80 -27.93 3.52
N GLY A 110 5.21 -29.12 3.06
CA GLY A 110 5.35 -29.43 1.65
C GLY A 110 4.08 -30.02 1.04
N PHE A 111 4.15 -30.28 -0.29
CA PHE A 111 3.06 -30.88 -1.04
C PHE A 111 2.57 -32.22 -0.44
N PHE A 112 3.48 -33.09 0.00
CA PHE A 112 3.12 -34.36 0.63
C PHE A 112 2.44 -34.20 1.98
N ASP A 113 2.87 -33.23 2.80
CA ASP A 113 2.23 -32.93 4.08
C ASP A 113 0.78 -32.48 3.88
N SER A 114 0.54 -31.66 2.88
CA SER A 114 -0.79 -31.18 2.51
C SER A 114 -1.66 -32.31 1.97
N LEU A 115 -1.13 -33.14 1.05
CA LEU A 115 -1.87 -34.24 0.44
C LEU A 115 -2.31 -35.30 1.47
N PHE A 116 -1.40 -35.69 2.37
CA PHE A 116 -1.67 -36.71 3.39
C PHE A 116 -2.20 -36.14 4.71
N ARG A 117 -2.41 -34.81 4.80
CA ARG A 117 -2.88 -34.11 6.00
C ARG A 117 -2.14 -34.54 7.27
N THR A 118 -0.80 -34.55 7.20
CA THR A 118 0.07 -34.98 8.28
C THR A 118 -0.20 -34.23 9.60
N PRO A 119 0.23 -34.73 10.76
CA PRO A 119 0.13 -34.00 12.01
C PRO A 119 0.82 -32.61 11.95
N ARG A 120 1.91 -32.47 11.18
CA ARG A 120 2.59 -31.21 10.95
C ARG A 120 1.70 -30.22 10.22
N PHE A 121 1.07 -30.63 9.11
CA PHE A 121 0.11 -29.83 8.37
C PHE A 121 -1.03 -29.34 9.27
N LYS A 122 -1.67 -30.28 10.02
CA LYS A 122 -2.81 -29.91 10.88
C LYS A 122 -2.44 -28.89 11.96
N ARG A 123 -1.25 -29.02 12.55
CA ARG A 123 -0.78 -28.11 13.59
C ARG A 123 -0.50 -26.73 12.99
N GLU A 124 0.21 -26.66 11.87
CA GLU A 124 0.56 -25.40 11.21
C GLU A 124 -0.69 -24.66 10.72
N GLU A 125 -1.66 -25.36 10.11
CA GLU A 125 -2.96 -24.79 9.73
C GLU A 125 -3.72 -24.22 10.96
N ALA A 126 -3.74 -24.93 12.08
CA ALA A 126 -4.38 -24.42 13.30
C ALA A 126 -3.69 -23.16 13.83
N GLU A 127 -2.35 -23.09 13.78
CA GLU A 127 -1.59 -21.89 14.14
C GLU A 127 -1.91 -20.70 13.23
N LEU A 128 -2.04 -20.94 11.90
CA LEU A 128 -2.43 -19.90 10.94
C LEU A 128 -3.86 -19.38 11.18
N VAL A 129 -4.80 -20.26 11.51
CA VAL A 129 -6.18 -19.86 11.87
C VAL A 129 -6.15 -18.97 13.12
N VAL A 130 -5.42 -19.34 14.16
CA VAL A 130 -5.28 -18.51 15.37
C VAL A 130 -4.65 -17.15 15.05
N LYS A 131 -3.62 -17.11 14.18
CA LYS A 131 -3.00 -15.87 13.71
C LYS A 131 -4.01 -14.99 12.97
N ALA A 132 -4.78 -15.57 12.04
CA ALA A 132 -5.78 -14.84 11.26
C ALA A 132 -6.88 -14.23 12.15
N VAL A 133 -7.39 -15.00 13.12
CA VAL A 133 -8.38 -14.49 14.09
C VAL A 133 -7.81 -13.31 14.88
N LYS A 134 -6.59 -13.43 15.42
CA LYS A 134 -5.94 -12.34 16.16
C LYS A 134 -5.75 -11.07 15.30
N ILE A 135 -5.42 -11.23 14.02
CA ILE A 135 -5.32 -10.08 13.11
C ILE A 135 -6.70 -9.41 12.99
N LEU A 136 -7.77 -10.18 12.73
CA LEU A 136 -9.13 -9.65 12.58
C LEU A 136 -9.60 -8.96 13.85
N GLU A 137 -9.40 -9.57 15.03
CA GLU A 137 -9.72 -8.94 16.32
C GLU A 137 -8.95 -7.64 16.54
N SER A 138 -7.67 -7.62 16.20
CA SER A 138 -6.79 -6.45 16.40
C SER A 138 -7.19 -5.23 15.56
N ILE A 139 -7.96 -5.44 14.49
CA ILE A 139 -8.42 -4.39 13.57
C ILE A 139 -9.94 -4.14 13.64
N GLY A 140 -10.61 -4.73 14.63
CA GLY A 140 -12.04 -4.55 14.85
C GLY A 140 -12.94 -5.28 13.85
N LEU A 141 -12.46 -6.38 13.27
CA LEU A 141 -13.23 -7.26 12.37
C LEU A 141 -13.56 -8.63 12.98
N GLY A 142 -13.39 -8.78 14.30
CA GLY A 142 -13.64 -10.04 15.02
C GLY A 142 -15.08 -10.57 14.83
N ASP A 143 -16.08 -9.68 14.83
CA ASP A 143 -17.48 -10.06 14.67
C ASP A 143 -17.83 -10.55 13.24
N TYR A 144 -16.97 -10.30 12.26
CA TYR A 144 -17.15 -10.69 10.87
C TYR A 144 -16.43 -11.97 10.45
N VAL A 145 -15.72 -12.66 11.37
CA VAL A 145 -14.84 -13.80 11.07
C VAL A 145 -15.49 -14.83 10.13
N ASP A 146 -16.73 -15.21 10.41
CA ASP A 146 -17.49 -16.20 9.64
C ASP A 146 -18.37 -15.62 8.53
N SER A 147 -18.43 -14.29 8.40
CA SER A 147 -19.22 -13.61 7.37
C SER A 147 -18.56 -13.76 6.00
N TYR A 148 -19.33 -13.73 4.93
CA TYR A 148 -18.78 -13.62 3.58
C TYR A 148 -18.23 -12.21 3.32
N ALA A 149 -17.08 -12.10 2.67
CA ALA A 149 -16.43 -10.82 2.45
C ALA A 149 -17.31 -9.83 1.67
N GLN A 150 -18.08 -10.32 0.68
CA GLN A 150 -19.02 -9.48 -0.10
C GLN A 150 -20.20 -8.93 0.70
N SER A 151 -20.54 -9.52 1.84
CA SER A 151 -21.67 -9.07 2.68
C SER A 151 -21.29 -7.96 3.66
N MET A 152 -19.99 -7.63 3.76
CA MET A 152 -19.50 -6.60 4.67
C MET A 152 -19.78 -5.19 4.13
N PRO A 153 -19.94 -4.18 5.03
CA PRO A 153 -19.90 -2.78 4.64
C PRO A 153 -18.60 -2.42 3.92
N TYR A 154 -18.64 -1.44 3.00
CA TYR A 154 -17.50 -1.08 2.16
C TYR A 154 -16.24 -0.72 2.97
N GLY A 155 -16.35 0.08 4.03
CA GLY A 155 -15.23 0.40 4.91
C GLY A 155 -14.62 -0.81 5.62
N ALA A 156 -15.46 -1.79 6.00
CA ALA A 156 -14.99 -3.05 6.58
C ALA A 156 -14.28 -3.94 5.54
N GLN A 157 -14.73 -3.92 4.27
CA GLN A 157 -14.03 -4.61 3.19
C GLN A 157 -12.63 -4.02 2.95
N ARG A 158 -12.47 -2.68 3.03
CA ARG A 158 -11.15 -2.03 2.97
C ARG A 158 -10.24 -2.45 4.11
N LYS A 159 -10.77 -2.47 5.35
CA LYS A 159 -9.99 -2.97 6.49
C LYS A 159 -9.59 -4.44 6.29
N LEU A 160 -10.45 -5.27 5.72
CA LEU A 160 -10.13 -6.67 5.40
C LEU A 160 -9.03 -6.79 4.34
N GLU A 161 -9.01 -5.95 3.33
CA GLU A 161 -7.93 -5.92 2.33
C GLU A 161 -6.57 -5.58 2.99
N ILE A 162 -6.57 -4.62 3.90
CA ILE A 162 -5.37 -4.27 4.70
C ILE A 162 -5.01 -5.43 5.65
N ALA A 163 -5.98 -6.10 6.26
CA ALA A 163 -5.75 -7.29 7.09
C ALA A 163 -5.04 -8.40 6.32
N ARG A 164 -5.39 -8.61 5.05
CA ARG A 164 -4.72 -9.57 4.19
C ARG A 164 -3.26 -9.17 3.91
N ALA A 165 -2.98 -7.88 3.74
CA ALA A 165 -1.60 -7.39 3.63
C ALA A 165 -0.83 -7.57 4.96
N ILE A 166 -1.45 -7.32 6.12
CA ILE A 166 -0.86 -7.58 7.44
C ILE A 166 -0.52 -9.07 7.61
N ALA A 167 -1.39 -9.96 7.15
CA ALA A 167 -1.24 -11.40 7.27
C ALA A 167 0.00 -11.97 6.55
N THR A 168 0.57 -11.22 5.58
CA THR A 168 1.85 -11.57 4.94
C THR A 168 3.08 -11.21 5.78
N ASP A 169 2.91 -10.81 7.04
CA ASP A 169 3.96 -10.26 7.91
C ASP A 169 4.63 -9.00 7.31
N ALA A 170 3.82 -8.18 6.61
CA ALA A 170 4.29 -6.94 6.02
C ALA A 170 4.87 -6.00 7.08
N LYS A 171 6.01 -5.41 6.77
CA LYS A 171 6.69 -4.38 7.57
C LYS A 171 6.37 -2.97 7.06
N ILE A 172 6.12 -2.86 5.76
CA ILE A 172 5.60 -1.67 5.10
C ILE A 172 4.38 -2.05 4.26
N ILE A 173 3.31 -1.27 4.38
CA ILE A 173 2.06 -1.46 3.65
C ILE A 173 1.89 -0.28 2.69
N LEU A 174 1.80 -0.59 1.41
CA LEU A 174 1.53 0.37 0.35
C LEU A 174 0.01 0.44 0.15
N LEU A 175 -0.57 1.60 0.42
CA LEU A 175 -2.00 1.86 0.26
C LEU A 175 -2.24 2.73 -0.99
N ASP A 176 -2.95 2.20 -1.96
CA ASP A 176 -3.23 2.85 -3.23
C ASP A 176 -4.66 3.38 -3.26
N GLU A 177 -4.83 4.69 -3.03
CA GLU A 177 -6.10 5.40 -2.94
C GLU A 177 -7.14 4.67 -2.05
N PRO A 178 -6.80 4.37 -0.78
CA PRO A 178 -7.65 3.53 0.06
C PRO A 178 -9.00 4.16 0.39
N ALA A 179 -9.13 5.50 0.36
CA ALA A 179 -10.36 6.23 0.62
C ALA A 179 -11.23 6.43 -0.65
N ALA A 180 -10.81 5.93 -1.82
CA ALA A 180 -11.55 6.12 -3.06
C ALA A 180 -12.98 5.56 -2.97
N GLY A 181 -13.98 6.39 -3.33
CA GLY A 181 -15.39 6.02 -3.30
C GLY A 181 -16.07 6.07 -1.93
N MET A 182 -15.36 6.48 -0.88
CA MET A 182 -15.90 6.67 0.48
C MET A 182 -16.51 8.05 0.65
N ASN A 183 -17.52 8.13 1.52
CA ASN A 183 -17.99 9.42 2.00
C ASN A 183 -16.95 10.01 3.01
N PRO A 184 -17.05 11.32 3.37
CA PRO A 184 -16.07 11.95 4.26
C PRO A 184 -15.91 11.29 5.63
N GLN A 185 -17.01 10.79 6.21
CA GLN A 185 -16.98 10.11 7.51
C GLN A 185 -16.28 8.75 7.42
N GLU A 186 -16.61 7.94 6.40
CA GLU A 186 -15.95 6.65 6.15
C GLU A 186 -14.45 6.81 5.88
N SER A 187 -14.08 7.88 5.15
CA SER A 187 -12.68 8.23 4.89
C SER A 187 -11.94 8.57 6.18
N GLU A 188 -12.54 9.37 7.07
CA GLU A 188 -11.96 9.72 8.37
C GLU A 188 -11.77 8.49 9.26
N GLU A 189 -12.79 7.62 9.36
CA GLU A 189 -12.71 6.35 10.10
C GLU A 189 -11.62 5.42 9.57
N LEU A 190 -11.45 5.37 8.24
CA LEU A 190 -10.36 4.60 7.63
C LEU A 190 -8.99 5.20 7.95
N MET A 191 -8.87 6.54 7.93
CA MET A 191 -7.60 7.19 8.25
C MET A 191 -7.23 7.06 9.72
N GLU A 192 -8.19 7.10 10.64
CA GLU A 192 -7.96 6.76 12.05
C GLU A 192 -7.47 5.31 12.20
N PHE A 193 -8.06 4.39 11.46
CA PHE A 193 -7.60 3.01 11.43
C PHE A 193 -6.14 2.92 10.91
N VAL A 194 -5.79 3.63 9.82
CA VAL A 194 -4.41 3.66 9.28
C VAL A 194 -3.43 4.23 10.31
N ARG A 195 -3.81 5.29 11.06
CA ARG A 195 -2.98 5.81 12.18
C ARG A 195 -2.76 4.74 13.25
N SER A 196 -3.82 3.99 13.59
CA SER A 196 -3.72 2.90 14.58
C SER A 196 -2.74 1.80 14.15
N LEU A 197 -2.58 1.57 12.85
CA LEU A 197 -1.57 0.64 12.32
C LEU A 197 -0.15 1.17 12.52
N ARG A 198 0.10 2.46 12.26
CA ARG A 198 1.38 3.09 12.55
C ARG A 198 1.72 2.95 14.04
N ASP A 199 0.76 3.21 14.92
CA ASP A 199 0.95 3.12 16.38
C ASP A 199 1.24 1.68 16.83
N LYS A 200 0.85 0.68 16.05
CA LYS A 200 1.22 -0.74 16.20
C LYS A 200 2.58 -1.08 15.58
N GLY A 201 3.29 -0.11 15.00
CA GLY A 201 4.63 -0.27 14.44
C GLY A 201 4.70 -0.56 12.95
N TYR A 202 3.58 -0.53 12.22
CA TYR A 202 3.61 -0.63 10.77
C TYR A 202 4.11 0.67 10.14
N THR A 203 4.84 0.53 9.03
CA THR A 203 5.21 1.65 8.17
C THR A 203 4.20 1.72 7.02
N ILE A 204 3.77 2.92 6.66
CA ILE A 204 2.75 3.10 5.63
C ILE A 204 3.29 4.00 4.52
N LEU A 205 3.15 3.56 3.27
CA LEU A 205 3.35 4.40 2.10
C LEU A 205 2.01 4.54 1.38
N LEU A 206 1.50 5.76 1.27
CA LEU A 206 0.15 6.07 0.83
C LEU A 206 0.18 6.83 -0.51
N ILE A 207 -0.63 6.42 -1.48
CA ILE A 207 -1.05 7.28 -2.60
C ILE A 207 -2.46 7.74 -2.31
N GLU A 208 -2.68 9.05 -2.32
CA GLU A 208 -4.00 9.67 -2.23
C GLU A 208 -4.07 10.93 -3.09
N HIS A 209 -5.28 11.28 -3.46
CA HIS A 209 -5.57 12.49 -4.22
C HIS A 209 -6.41 13.50 -3.42
N ASP A 210 -7.04 13.08 -2.32
CA ASP A 210 -7.71 13.98 -1.40
C ASP A 210 -6.68 14.66 -0.47
N MET A 211 -6.45 15.95 -0.74
CA MET A 211 -5.49 16.75 0.01
C MET A 211 -5.84 16.86 1.49
N LYS A 212 -7.14 16.86 1.86
CA LYS A 212 -7.55 16.91 3.27
C LYS A 212 -7.12 15.64 4.01
N VAL A 213 -7.30 14.48 3.38
CA VAL A 213 -6.86 13.20 3.90
C VAL A 213 -5.35 13.21 4.10
N VAL A 214 -4.60 13.56 3.05
CA VAL A 214 -3.13 13.58 3.05
C VAL A 214 -2.58 14.50 4.13
N MET A 215 -3.07 15.75 4.19
CA MET A 215 -2.58 16.75 5.14
C MET A 215 -2.81 16.36 6.60
N ASN A 216 -3.85 15.57 6.87
CA ASN A 216 -4.18 15.15 8.22
C ASN A 216 -3.43 13.91 8.69
N ILE A 217 -2.99 13.02 7.78
CA ILE A 217 -2.45 11.72 8.18
C ILE A 217 -0.94 11.61 8.03
N SER A 218 -0.33 12.37 7.10
CA SER A 218 1.05 12.16 6.69
C SER A 218 2.05 12.82 7.62
N ASP A 219 3.07 12.07 8.00
CA ASP A 219 4.26 12.60 8.67
C ASP A 219 5.16 13.34 7.64
N ARG A 220 5.19 12.84 6.39
CA ARG A 220 5.94 13.40 5.27
C ARG A 220 5.17 13.20 3.97
N ILE A 221 5.30 14.17 3.07
CA ILE A 221 4.63 14.18 1.77
C ILE A 221 5.65 14.41 0.66
N TYR A 222 5.61 13.58 -0.37
CA TYR A 222 6.33 13.76 -1.63
C TYR A 222 5.33 14.11 -2.73
N VAL A 223 5.64 15.14 -3.49
CA VAL A 223 4.77 15.60 -4.58
C VAL A 223 5.43 15.27 -5.91
N LEU A 224 4.70 14.52 -6.74
CA LEU A 224 5.11 14.21 -8.11
C LEU A 224 4.30 15.03 -9.10
N ASP A 225 4.95 15.47 -10.16
CA ASP A 225 4.31 16.03 -11.35
C ASP A 225 5.10 15.65 -12.60
N HIS A 226 4.41 15.21 -13.66
CA HIS A 226 5.01 14.74 -14.92
C HIS A 226 6.22 13.79 -14.72
N GLY A 227 6.09 12.85 -13.80
CA GLY A 227 7.12 11.84 -13.50
C GLY A 227 8.27 12.33 -12.62
N LYS A 228 8.28 13.57 -12.15
CA LYS A 228 9.35 14.17 -11.34
C LYS A 228 8.89 14.52 -9.94
N LYS A 229 9.79 14.45 -8.97
CA LYS A 229 9.54 15.01 -7.63
C LYS A 229 9.70 16.53 -7.68
N ILE A 230 8.62 17.26 -7.41
CA ILE A 230 8.60 18.73 -7.43
C ILE A 230 8.68 19.36 -6.03
N ALA A 231 8.26 18.62 -4.99
CA ALA A 231 8.34 19.05 -3.60
C ALA A 231 8.40 17.87 -2.64
N GLU A 232 8.92 18.14 -1.43
CA GLU A 232 8.83 17.26 -0.26
C GLU A 232 8.76 18.11 1.00
N GLY A 233 8.06 17.63 2.03
CA GLY A 233 7.93 18.34 3.31
C GLY A 233 6.78 17.81 4.15
N VAL A 234 6.50 18.51 5.23
CA VAL A 234 5.33 18.28 6.08
C VAL A 234 4.10 19.02 5.52
N SER A 235 2.92 18.69 6.04
CA SER A 235 1.64 19.18 5.51
C SER A 235 1.59 20.69 5.29
N HIS A 236 2.05 21.50 6.26
CA HIS A 236 1.99 22.96 6.15
C HIS A 236 2.96 23.55 5.10
N GLU A 237 4.11 22.89 4.87
CA GLU A 237 5.07 23.30 3.84
C GLU A 237 4.52 23.00 2.45
N ILE A 238 3.92 21.82 2.26
CA ILE A 238 3.31 21.40 1.00
C ILE A 238 2.09 22.25 0.65
N ALA A 239 1.23 22.59 1.62
CA ALA A 239 0.05 23.41 1.40
C ALA A 239 0.36 24.82 0.89
N ASN A 240 1.53 25.37 1.26
CA ASN A 240 1.98 26.71 0.87
C ASN A 240 3.01 26.71 -0.25
N ASN A 241 3.32 25.58 -0.86
CA ASN A 241 4.33 25.48 -1.90
C ASN A 241 3.76 25.90 -3.26
N GLU A 242 4.29 26.99 -3.84
CA GLU A 242 3.84 27.54 -5.13
C GLU A 242 3.85 26.50 -6.25
N LYS A 243 4.91 25.68 -6.37
CA LYS A 243 5.00 24.64 -7.39
C LYS A 243 3.90 23.57 -7.25
N VAL A 244 3.54 23.25 -6.00
CA VAL A 244 2.46 22.29 -5.73
C VAL A 244 1.11 22.89 -6.13
N ILE A 245 0.87 24.15 -5.75
CA ILE A 245 -0.35 24.88 -6.10
C ILE A 245 -0.50 24.96 -7.64
N GLU A 246 0.57 25.34 -8.34
CA GLU A 246 0.58 25.43 -9.81
C GLU A 246 0.30 24.06 -10.47
N ALA A 247 0.90 22.97 -9.98
CA ALA A 247 0.69 21.63 -10.53
C ALA A 247 -0.78 21.17 -10.44
N TYR A 248 -1.47 21.55 -9.36
CA TYR A 248 -2.88 21.21 -9.18
C TYR A 248 -3.83 22.18 -9.91
N LEU A 249 -3.52 23.47 -9.98
CA LEU A 249 -4.32 24.47 -10.71
C LEU A 249 -4.07 24.43 -12.22
N GLY A 250 -2.84 24.21 -12.65
CA GLY A 250 -2.48 24.17 -14.07
C GLY A 250 -3.08 22.98 -14.83
N GLY A 251 -3.39 21.88 -14.13
CA GLY A 251 -4.10 20.72 -14.70
C GLY A 251 -5.59 20.96 -14.98
N GLY A 252 -6.21 21.94 -14.32
CA GLY A 252 -7.61 22.35 -14.52
C GLY A 252 -7.80 23.34 -15.67
N ALA A 253 -6.90 24.33 -15.77
CA ALA A 253 -7.03 25.42 -16.75
C ALA A 253 -6.85 24.98 -18.22
N LYS A 254 -6.18 23.84 -18.47
CA LYS A 254 -6.03 23.32 -19.85
C LYS A 254 -7.24 22.53 -20.37
N LYS A 255 -8.09 22.01 -19.49
CA LYS A 255 -9.30 21.28 -19.91
C LYS A 255 -10.46 22.21 -20.32
N ASP A 256 -10.51 23.42 -19.80
CA ASP A 256 -11.56 24.39 -20.11
C ASP A 256 -11.26 25.23 -21.38
N ALA A 257 -10.03 25.13 -21.92
CA ALA A 257 -9.62 25.85 -23.15
C ALA A 257 -9.72 24.98 -24.43
N GLU A 258 -10.05 23.69 -24.33
CA GLU A 258 -10.21 22.76 -25.46
C GLU A 258 -11.66 22.31 -25.68
N ASN A 259 -12.67 22.95 -25.04
CA ASN A 259 -14.10 22.72 -25.29
C ASN A 259 -14.80 23.96 -25.86
#